data_53676a9e36a2f073a35656acd4392728
#
_entry.id   53676a9e36a2f073a35656acd4392728
#
_cell.length_a   1.000
_cell.length_b   1.000
_cell.length_c   1.000
_cell.angle_alpha   90.00
_cell.angle_beta   90.00
_cell.angle_gamma   90.00
#
_symmetry.space_group_name_H-M   'P 1'
#
loop_
_entity.id
_entity.type
_entity.pdbx_description
1 polymer ?
#
loop_
_entity_poly.entity_id
_entity_poly.type
_entity_poly.pdbx_seq_one_letter_code
_entity_poly.pdbx_strand_id
1 'polypeptide(L)'
;LANLYVALCYAHQQKPDWKKALDNIQKFSTSDDQIISPASQMALGDIYANNNQNDKAIESFKKAAEMADSKGFEGINLSIAPLALRKAGIILESQGNKAEALKIYQDIKKKYVNSPMSQDIDKYIQRASN
;
A
#
# COMPACT_ATOMS: atom_id res chain seq x y z
N LEU A 1 -15.04 -1.90 -13.13
CA LEU A 1 -14.98 -0.68 -12.30
C LEU A 1 -16.08 -0.62 -11.24
N ALA A 2 -17.29 -1.09 -11.57
CA ALA A 2 -18.39 -1.06 -10.60
C ALA A 2 -18.05 -1.82 -9.31
N ASN A 3 -17.47 -3.01 -9.43
CA ASN A 3 -17.10 -3.80 -8.26
C ASN A 3 -15.98 -3.15 -7.45
N LEU A 4 -15.07 -2.44 -8.10
CA LEU A 4 -14.03 -1.68 -7.40
C LEU A 4 -14.66 -0.55 -6.60
N TYR A 5 -15.56 0.24 -7.21
CA TYR A 5 -16.22 1.34 -6.50
C TYR A 5 -17.04 0.84 -5.31
N VAL A 6 -17.77 -0.26 -5.48
CA VAL A 6 -18.54 -0.86 -4.38
C VAL A 6 -17.61 -1.30 -3.26
N ALA A 7 -16.48 -1.94 -3.60
CA ALA A 7 -15.49 -2.36 -2.61
C ALA A 7 -14.92 -1.17 -1.83
N LEU A 8 -14.59 -0.08 -2.54
CA LEU A 8 -14.07 1.12 -1.89
C LEU A 8 -15.11 1.79 -0.99
N CYS A 9 -16.39 1.75 -1.38
CA CYS A 9 -17.47 2.24 -0.54
C CYS A 9 -17.56 1.47 0.78
N TYR A 10 -17.48 0.14 0.75
CA TYR A 10 -17.47 -0.67 1.98
C TYR A 10 -16.24 -0.39 2.82
N ALA A 11 -15.08 -0.18 2.19
CA ALA A 11 -13.83 0.10 2.90
C ALA A 11 -13.83 1.49 3.58
N HIS A 12 -14.57 2.46 3.02
CA HIS A 12 -14.59 3.83 3.51
C HIS A 12 -15.80 4.17 4.37
N GLN A 13 -16.59 3.18 4.75
CA GLN A 13 -17.70 3.39 5.69
C GLN A 13 -17.18 3.75 7.08
N GLN A 14 -18.01 4.39 7.90
CA GLN A 14 -17.67 4.73 9.28
C GLN A 14 -17.28 3.48 10.09
N LYS A 15 -17.94 2.35 9.84
CA LYS A 15 -17.52 1.02 10.28
C LYS A 15 -17.24 0.19 9.04
N PRO A 16 -15.98 0.12 8.59
CA PRO A 16 -15.67 -0.57 7.34
C PRO A 16 -16.10 -2.03 7.34
N ASP A 17 -16.76 -2.46 6.26
CA ASP A 17 -17.08 -3.86 6.05
C ASP A 17 -16.01 -4.46 5.11
N TRP A 18 -14.91 -4.86 5.69
CA TRP A 18 -13.76 -5.36 4.94
C TRP A 18 -14.06 -6.66 4.19
N LYS A 19 -14.93 -7.50 4.74
CA LYS A 19 -15.30 -8.77 4.09
C LYS A 19 -16.08 -8.52 2.81
N LYS A 20 -17.07 -7.64 2.84
CA LYS A 20 -17.83 -7.27 1.64
C LYS A 20 -16.96 -6.55 0.64
N ALA A 21 -16.03 -5.72 1.11
CA ALA A 21 -15.05 -5.09 0.24
C ALA A 21 -14.22 -6.13 -0.49
N LEU A 22 -13.74 -7.16 0.21
CA LEU A 22 -12.97 -8.24 -0.39
C LEU A 22 -13.79 -9.02 -1.43
N ASP A 23 -15.06 -9.35 -1.13
CA ASP A 23 -15.92 -10.08 -2.05
C ASP A 23 -16.07 -9.32 -3.38
N ASN A 24 -16.22 -8.00 -3.32
CA ASN A 24 -16.32 -7.17 -4.52
C ASN A 24 -15.00 -7.06 -5.26
N ILE A 25 -13.87 -7.05 -4.55
CA ILE A 25 -12.54 -7.04 -5.16
C ILE A 25 -12.27 -8.34 -5.91
N GLN A 26 -12.69 -9.47 -5.37
CA GLN A 26 -12.54 -10.76 -6.06
C GLN A 26 -13.31 -10.79 -7.38
N LYS A 27 -14.50 -10.18 -7.41
CA LYS A 27 -15.26 -10.02 -8.65
C LYS A 27 -14.55 -9.10 -9.63
N PHE A 28 -13.92 -8.04 -9.12
CA PHE A 28 -13.15 -7.10 -9.95
C PHE A 28 -11.92 -7.77 -10.58
N SER A 29 -11.22 -8.62 -9.84
CA SER A 29 -10.00 -9.30 -10.31
C SER A 29 -10.25 -10.21 -11.51
N THR A 30 -11.46 -10.69 -11.70
CA THR A 30 -11.81 -11.55 -12.82
C THR A 30 -12.06 -10.79 -14.11
N SER A 31 -12.28 -9.48 -14.04
CA SER A 31 -12.54 -8.62 -15.19
C SER A 31 -11.35 -7.77 -15.66
N ASP A 32 -10.33 -7.92 -15.17
CA ASP A 32 -8.93 -7.57 -15.07
C ASP A 32 -8.19 -6.62 -16.05
N ASP A 33 -8.80 -5.95 -16.94
CA ASP A 33 -8.13 -5.06 -17.89
C ASP A 33 -8.22 -3.57 -17.56
N GLN A 34 -8.42 -3.22 -16.29
CA GLN A 34 -8.72 -1.84 -15.96
C GLN A 34 -7.56 -1.12 -15.31
N ILE A 35 -7.20 0.01 -15.91
CA ILE A 35 -6.24 0.94 -15.31
C ILE A 35 -6.89 1.61 -14.11
N ILE A 36 -6.35 1.37 -12.93
CA ILE A 36 -6.80 2.00 -11.70
C ILE A 36 -5.76 3.00 -11.21
N SER A 37 -6.21 4.00 -10.44
CA SER A 37 -5.32 5.02 -9.90
C SER A 37 -4.40 4.44 -8.82
N PRO A 38 -3.23 5.06 -8.58
CA PRO A 38 -2.36 4.64 -7.46
C PRO A 38 -3.09 4.65 -6.10
N ALA A 39 -3.96 5.64 -5.87
CA ALA A 39 -4.74 5.71 -4.63
C ALA A 39 -5.70 4.52 -4.49
N SER A 40 -6.36 4.13 -5.59
CA SER A 40 -7.23 2.96 -5.60
C SER A 40 -6.44 1.67 -5.39
N GLN A 41 -5.27 1.57 -6.00
CA GLN A 41 -4.39 0.41 -5.80
C GLN A 41 -3.93 0.30 -4.33
N MET A 42 -3.64 1.43 -3.68
CA MET A 42 -3.31 1.45 -2.26
C MET A 42 -4.51 1.01 -1.41
N ALA A 43 -5.72 1.46 -1.75
CA ALA A 43 -6.94 1.04 -1.07
C ALA A 43 -7.19 -0.47 -1.20
N LEU A 44 -6.87 -1.07 -2.35
CA LEU A 44 -6.91 -2.52 -2.51
C LEU A 44 -5.99 -3.22 -1.52
N GLY A 45 -4.79 -2.68 -1.32
CA GLY A 45 -3.87 -3.19 -0.32
C GLY A 45 -4.46 -3.18 1.08
N ASP A 46 -5.12 -2.09 1.45
CA ASP A 46 -5.80 -1.98 2.75
C ASP A 46 -6.91 -3.04 2.90
N ILE A 47 -7.68 -3.28 1.85
CA ILE A 47 -8.74 -4.28 1.86
C ILE A 47 -8.14 -5.68 2.07
N TYR A 48 -7.09 -6.03 1.34
CA TYR A 48 -6.41 -7.31 1.51
C TYR A 48 -5.82 -7.46 2.92
N ALA A 49 -5.17 -6.42 3.42
CA ALA A 49 -4.56 -6.44 4.76
C ALA A 49 -5.59 -6.68 5.85
N ASN A 50 -6.75 -6.03 5.75
CA ASN A 50 -7.82 -6.16 6.73
C ASN A 50 -8.58 -7.49 6.63
N ASN A 51 -8.32 -8.27 5.58
CA ASN A 51 -8.83 -9.63 5.41
C ASN A 51 -7.74 -10.69 5.60
N ASN A 52 -6.61 -10.32 6.21
CA ASN A 52 -5.48 -11.19 6.50
C ASN A 52 -4.80 -11.80 5.25
N GLN A 53 -4.98 -11.16 4.10
CA GLN A 53 -4.29 -11.55 2.87
C GLN A 53 -3.04 -10.67 2.70
N ASN A 54 -2.08 -10.87 3.59
CA ASN A 54 -0.92 -9.99 3.73
C ASN A 54 -0.02 -9.98 2.50
N ASP A 55 0.17 -11.13 1.84
CA ASP A 55 1.02 -11.19 0.63
C ASP A 55 0.43 -10.36 -0.51
N LYS A 56 -0.88 -10.44 -0.70
CA LYS A 56 -1.58 -9.62 -1.71
C LYS A 56 -1.58 -8.15 -1.34
N ALA A 57 -1.68 -7.85 -0.04
CA ALA A 57 -1.61 -6.47 0.44
C ALA A 57 -0.25 -5.85 0.14
N ILE A 58 0.83 -6.56 0.43
CA ILE A 58 2.20 -6.10 0.16
C ILE A 58 2.39 -5.85 -1.33
N GLU A 59 1.96 -6.78 -2.16
CA GLU A 59 2.04 -6.64 -3.62
C GLU A 59 1.28 -5.42 -4.11
N SER A 60 0.06 -5.21 -3.60
CA SER A 60 -0.79 -4.07 -3.97
C SER A 60 -0.15 -2.74 -3.55
N PHE A 61 0.43 -2.67 -2.38
CA PHE A 61 1.11 -1.46 -1.91
C PHE A 61 2.36 -1.15 -2.75
N LYS A 62 3.15 -2.15 -3.07
CA LYS A 62 4.34 -1.97 -3.93
C LYS A 62 3.92 -1.50 -5.33
N LYS A 63 2.87 -2.08 -5.88
CA LYS A 63 2.33 -1.67 -7.17
C LYS A 63 1.80 -0.24 -7.15
N ALA A 64 1.12 0.15 -6.08
CA ALA A 64 0.65 1.52 -5.91
C ALA A 64 1.82 2.52 -5.91
N ALA A 65 2.92 2.19 -5.25
CA ALA A 65 4.11 3.02 -5.23
C ALA A 65 4.72 3.16 -6.62
N GLU A 66 4.87 2.07 -7.36
CA GLU A 66 5.39 2.10 -8.73
C GLU A 66 4.52 2.94 -9.65
N MET A 67 3.20 2.77 -9.56
CA MET A 67 2.25 3.54 -10.36
C MET A 67 2.32 5.03 -10.04
N ALA A 68 2.41 5.37 -8.77
CA ALA A 68 2.52 6.76 -8.33
C ALA A 68 3.82 7.39 -8.83
N ASP A 69 4.94 6.68 -8.69
CA ASP A 69 6.24 7.15 -9.14
C ASP A 69 6.27 7.37 -10.66
N SER A 70 5.66 6.48 -11.43
CA SER A 70 5.63 6.62 -12.89
C SER A 70 4.91 7.90 -13.35
N LYS A 71 4.04 8.45 -12.52
CA LYS A 71 3.30 9.69 -12.79
C LYS A 71 3.91 10.90 -12.07
N GLY A 72 4.94 10.68 -11.27
CA GLY A 72 5.59 11.72 -10.49
C GLY A 72 6.64 12.47 -11.28
N PHE A 73 7.02 13.65 -10.79
CA PHE A 73 8.09 14.45 -11.37
C PHE A 73 9.43 13.69 -11.21
N GLU A 74 10.13 13.55 -12.31
CA GLU A 74 11.40 12.80 -12.37
C GLU A 74 11.28 11.35 -11.84
N GLY A 75 10.09 10.74 -11.98
CA GLY A 75 9.89 9.37 -11.53
C GLY A 75 9.74 9.21 -10.03
N ILE A 76 9.40 10.30 -9.32
CA ILE A 76 9.25 10.29 -7.87
C ILE A 76 7.92 10.91 -7.48
N ASN A 77 7.15 10.19 -6.66
CA ASN A 77 5.94 10.70 -6.04
C ASN A 77 6.17 10.85 -4.54
N LEU A 78 5.92 12.04 -3.99
CA LEU A 78 6.25 12.35 -2.59
C LEU A 78 5.10 12.08 -1.61
N SER A 79 3.93 11.65 -2.08
CA SER A 79 2.78 11.43 -1.21
C SER A 79 2.33 9.97 -1.15
N ILE A 80 1.87 9.41 -2.26
CA ILE A 80 1.30 8.05 -2.30
C ILE A 80 2.40 7.00 -2.21
N ALA A 81 3.49 7.16 -2.97
CA ALA A 81 4.53 6.14 -3.04
C ALA A 81 5.17 5.84 -1.68
N PRO A 82 5.68 6.83 -0.91
CA PRO A 82 6.28 6.51 0.39
C PRO A 82 5.26 6.01 1.40
N LEU A 83 4.01 6.48 1.35
CA LEU A 83 2.96 5.98 2.23
C LEU A 83 2.65 4.51 1.96
N ALA A 84 2.49 4.15 0.69
CA ALA A 84 2.21 2.76 0.30
C ALA A 84 3.36 1.83 0.68
N LEU A 85 4.60 2.25 0.45
CA LEU A 85 5.78 1.47 0.83
C LEU A 85 5.88 1.29 2.34
N ARG A 86 5.59 2.32 3.11
CA ARG A 86 5.58 2.22 4.57
C ARG A 86 4.55 1.18 5.04
N LYS A 87 3.35 1.19 4.46
CA LYS A 87 2.32 0.20 4.77
C LYS A 87 2.80 -1.22 4.48
N ALA A 88 3.46 -1.44 3.36
CA ALA A 88 4.05 -2.74 3.02
C ALA A 88 5.10 -3.16 4.04
N GLY A 89 5.98 -2.24 4.42
CA GLY A 89 7.02 -2.49 5.43
C GLY A 89 6.44 -2.87 6.78
N ILE A 90 5.37 -2.20 7.21
CA ILE A 90 4.71 -2.50 8.49
C ILE A 90 4.15 -3.94 8.49
N ILE A 91 3.56 -4.37 7.38
CA ILE A 91 3.04 -5.74 7.26
C ILE A 91 4.19 -6.75 7.31
N LEU A 92 5.27 -6.51 6.58
CA LEU A 92 6.45 -7.38 6.59
C LEU A 92 7.03 -7.49 7.99
N GLU A 93 7.11 -6.39 8.71
CA GLU A 93 7.57 -6.35 10.09
C GLU A 93 6.68 -7.21 11.00
N SER A 94 5.35 -7.11 10.83
CA SER A 94 4.39 -7.89 11.61
C SER A 94 4.49 -9.39 11.32
N GLN A 95 4.97 -9.75 10.15
CA GLN A 95 5.22 -11.16 9.77
C GLN A 95 6.58 -11.67 10.24
N GLY A 96 7.35 -10.85 10.96
CA GLY A 96 8.70 -11.20 11.41
C GLY A 96 9.76 -11.00 10.33
N ASN A 97 9.41 -10.49 9.16
CA ASN A 97 10.36 -10.26 8.07
C ASN A 97 10.98 -8.86 8.19
N LYS A 98 11.72 -8.67 9.26
CA LYS A 98 12.30 -7.35 9.59
C LYS A 98 13.38 -6.93 8.60
N ALA A 99 14.12 -7.87 8.03
CA ALA A 99 15.17 -7.55 7.07
C ALA A 99 14.61 -6.88 5.82
N GLU A 100 13.54 -7.42 5.27
CA GLU A 100 12.89 -6.84 4.09
C GLU A 100 12.17 -5.52 4.43
N ALA A 101 11.54 -5.45 5.59
CA ALA A 101 10.93 -4.21 6.09
C ALA A 101 11.97 -3.11 6.23
N LEU A 102 13.13 -3.41 6.83
CA LEU A 102 14.23 -2.47 7.00
C LEU A 102 14.70 -1.92 5.65
N LYS A 103 14.84 -2.79 4.65
CA LYS A 103 15.25 -2.40 3.30
C LYS A 103 14.26 -1.40 2.70
N ILE A 104 12.95 -1.67 2.86
CA ILE A 104 11.91 -0.75 2.37
C ILE A 104 11.99 0.60 3.07
N TYR A 105 12.15 0.61 4.38
CA TYR A 105 12.25 1.86 5.15
C TYR A 105 13.49 2.66 4.77
N GLN A 106 14.62 2.01 4.55
CA GLN A 106 15.84 2.67 4.10
C GLN A 106 15.66 3.26 2.70
N ASP A 107 14.97 2.57 1.80
CA ASP A 107 14.66 3.09 0.47
C ASP A 107 13.75 4.32 0.55
N ILE A 108 12.78 4.33 1.47
CA ILE A 108 11.93 5.51 1.69
C ILE A 108 12.77 6.70 2.11
N LYS A 109 13.67 6.51 3.06
CA LYS A 109 14.55 7.58 3.55
C LYS A 109 15.43 8.15 2.44
N LYS A 110 15.93 7.30 1.58
CA LYS A 110 16.87 7.66 0.51
C LYS A 110 16.17 8.31 -0.68
N LYS A 111 15.10 7.68 -1.17
CA LYS A 111 14.42 8.09 -2.40
C LYS A 111 13.43 9.24 -2.18
N TYR A 112 12.74 9.23 -1.05
CA TYR A 112 11.67 10.19 -0.78
C TYR A 112 12.05 11.19 0.31
N VAL A 113 13.27 11.66 0.26
CA VAL A 113 13.87 12.53 1.29
C VAL A 113 13.05 13.82 1.52
N ASN A 114 12.37 14.31 0.50
CA ASN A 114 11.54 15.52 0.59
C ASN A 114 10.08 15.23 0.98
N SER A 115 9.75 13.98 1.27
CA SER A 115 8.40 13.60 1.70
C SER A 115 8.22 13.85 3.19
N PRO A 116 7.01 14.26 3.64
CA PRO A 116 6.71 14.31 5.07
C PRO A 116 6.94 12.97 5.78
N MET A 117 6.80 11.86 5.06
CA MET A 117 7.03 10.52 5.61
C MET A 117 8.48 10.28 6.02
N SER A 118 9.45 10.95 5.37
CA SER A 118 10.86 10.75 5.66
C SER A 118 11.26 11.27 7.05
N GLN A 119 10.49 12.18 7.61
CA GLN A 119 10.76 12.71 8.95
C GLN A 119 10.54 11.66 10.04
N ASP A 120 9.58 10.77 9.85
CA ASP A 120 9.24 9.74 10.82
C ASP A 120 9.89 8.38 10.53
N ILE A 121 10.52 8.24 9.36
CA ILE A 121 10.99 6.93 8.91
C ILE A 121 12.10 6.36 9.80
N ASP A 122 12.87 7.20 10.46
CA ASP A 122 13.94 6.75 11.35
C ASP A 122 13.43 5.89 12.51
N LYS A 123 12.22 6.17 12.99
CA LYS A 123 11.57 5.34 14.02
C LYS A 123 11.35 3.91 13.51
N TYR A 124 10.87 3.80 12.28
CA TYR A 124 10.61 2.51 11.65
C TYR A 124 11.91 1.76 11.38
N ILE A 125 12.93 2.47 10.91
CA ILE A 125 14.26 1.89 10.68
C ILE A 125 14.83 1.35 11.97
N GLN A 126 14.77 2.12 13.05
CA GLN A 126 15.29 1.70 14.36
C GLN A 126 14.54 0.47 14.86
N ARG A 127 13.21 0.46 14.77
CA ARG A 127 12.39 -0.67 15.20
C ARG A 127 12.71 -1.94 14.43
N ALA A 128 12.88 -1.84 13.12
CA ALA A 128 13.17 -2.98 12.25
C ALA A 128 14.63 -3.44 12.37
N SER A 129 15.52 -2.60 12.87
CA SER A 129 16.95 -2.94 13.08
C SER A 129 17.19 -3.75 14.35
N ASN A 130 16.22 -3.78 15.25
CA ASN A 130 16.33 -4.53 16.49
C ASN A 130 15.71 -5.93 16.30
#